data_c86e8b0c2ae39708d841c75866f8aff3
#
_entry.id   c86e8b0c2ae39708d841c75866f8aff3
#
_cell.length_a   1.000
_cell.length_b   1.000
_cell.length_c   1.000
_cell.angle_alpha   90.00
_cell.angle_beta   90.00
_cell.angle_gamma   90.00
#
_symmetry.space_group_name_H-M   'P 1'
#
loop_
_entity.id
_entity.type
_entity.pdbx_description
1 polymer ?
#
loop_
_entity_poly.entity_id
_entity_poly.type
_entity_poly.pdbx_seq_one_letter_code
_entity_poly.pdbx_strand_id
1 'polypeptide(L)'
;MTHKLRWRSVQLLCVLAAITLMAWPSSVSASCGAVSCFVVIGSQQQVPMAGLLTVNAIYNYTPSWTPAGQGGGIPFADQENRQLTLANLNSSQIWTHVQTATLDMNYGLTDRFGLQVTLPYKRVNSEANLGVATPVPYTDQGMGDMRVTMKYNLLPTLRSMVVLGVGVDFPTGTYQARASTGQMVESTLQLGRGNFGLLPSLYQTYEIIPHRINQFALVSYRHTFKNNDGYQFGDEVNLSGGLNIIPLEQSQWFVLTQQLNYRWMQNDAMDASLYQFNPATGTSVLLDPTVKFRAVPTTGSTYLAYSPGIMLNLWNFASAYAVVQIPVYRDFNGNLEQQVSYLFGMTKVFQLLGGS
;
A
#
# COMPACT_ATOMS: atom_id res chain seq x y z
N MET A 1 23.33 22.10 35.85
CA MET A 1 23.74 20.76 35.33
C MET A 1 22.61 19.71 35.31
N THR A 2 21.42 20.00 35.81
CA THR A 2 20.31 19.03 36.01
C THR A 2 19.33 18.86 34.86
N HIS A 3 19.29 19.76 33.86
CA HIS A 3 18.34 19.68 32.75
C HIS A 3 18.75 18.71 31.63
N LYS A 4 20.04 18.46 31.42
CA LYS A 4 20.54 17.55 30.37
C LYS A 4 20.38 16.06 30.74
N LEU A 5 20.27 15.73 32.04
CA LEU A 5 20.06 14.34 32.44
C LEU A 5 18.62 13.86 32.25
N ARG A 6 17.63 14.75 32.39
CA ARG A 6 16.19 14.39 32.21
C ARG A 6 15.82 14.07 30.76
N TRP A 7 16.44 14.72 29.80
CA TRP A 7 16.16 14.44 28.38
C TRP A 7 16.70 13.10 27.89
N ARG A 8 17.86 12.68 28.41
CA ARG A 8 18.44 11.37 28.05
C ARG A 8 17.64 10.20 28.64
N SER A 9 17.06 10.37 29.83
CA SER A 9 16.21 9.36 30.47
C SER A 9 14.88 9.17 29.71
N VAL A 10 14.27 10.24 29.18
CA VAL A 10 13.04 10.17 28.39
C VAL A 10 13.29 9.50 27.03
N GLN A 11 14.42 9.80 26.40
CA GLN A 11 14.79 9.13 25.14
C GLN A 11 15.08 7.64 25.33
N LEU A 12 15.74 7.26 26.44
CA LEU A 12 15.99 5.85 26.77
C LEU A 12 14.69 5.10 27.09
N LEU A 13 13.74 5.74 27.75
CA LEU A 13 12.42 5.17 28.06
C LEU A 13 11.59 4.97 26.79
N CYS A 14 11.62 5.90 25.85
CA CYS A 14 10.92 5.76 24.57
C CYS A 14 11.51 4.63 23.71
N VAL A 15 12.84 4.47 23.71
CA VAL A 15 13.50 3.37 22.99
C VAL A 15 13.23 2.03 23.66
N LEU A 16 13.26 1.96 24.99
CA LEU A 16 12.92 0.75 25.73
C LEU A 16 11.44 0.37 25.60
N ALA A 17 10.52 1.34 25.60
CA ALA A 17 9.10 1.10 25.36
C ALA A 17 8.83 0.60 23.94
N ALA A 18 9.58 1.09 22.92
CA ALA A 18 9.50 0.59 21.55
C ALA A 18 10.01 -0.85 21.41
N ILE A 19 11.05 -1.23 22.17
CA ILE A 19 11.63 -2.58 22.16
C ILE A 19 10.73 -3.58 22.90
N THR A 20 10.06 -3.18 23.98
CA THR A 20 9.14 -4.07 24.73
C THR A 20 7.82 -4.33 24.02
N LEU A 21 7.37 -3.45 23.10
CA LEU A 21 6.23 -3.67 22.24
C LEU A 21 6.50 -4.67 21.09
N MET A 22 7.77 -4.98 20.80
CA MET A 22 8.17 -5.93 19.76
C MET A 22 8.29 -7.39 20.23
N ALA A 23 8.01 -7.73 21.47
CA ALA A 23 8.34 -9.02 22.08
C ALA A 23 7.16 -9.95 22.39
N TRP A 24 6.05 -9.89 21.62
CA TRP A 24 5.01 -10.90 21.73
C TRP A 24 4.86 -11.69 20.43
N PRO A 25 5.25 -12.98 20.43
CA PRO A 25 4.97 -13.86 19.30
C PRO A 25 3.53 -14.36 19.43
N SER A 26 2.65 -13.88 18.56
CA SER A 26 1.37 -14.51 18.30
C SER A 26 1.44 -15.17 16.94
N SER A 27 1.49 -16.51 16.93
CA SER A 27 1.39 -17.32 15.73
C SER A 27 -0.06 -17.31 15.23
N VAL A 28 -0.32 -16.54 14.19
CA VAL A 28 -1.59 -16.56 13.46
C VAL A 28 -1.25 -16.76 11.99
N SER A 29 -1.84 -17.80 11.37
CA SER A 29 -1.65 -18.13 9.96
C SER A 29 -2.81 -17.59 9.12
N ALA A 30 -2.50 -17.04 7.94
CA ALA A 30 -3.48 -16.21 7.27
C ALA A 30 -3.20 -15.85 5.79
N SER A 31 -4.18 -15.42 4.92
CA SER A 31 -4.06 -15.05 3.51
C SER A 31 -3.96 -13.53 3.26
N CYS A 32 -3.40 -13.10 2.13
CA CYS A 32 -3.03 -11.70 1.90
C CYS A 32 -4.17 -10.76 1.55
N GLY A 33 -4.20 -9.61 2.22
CA GLY A 33 -4.82 -8.40 1.68
C GLY A 33 -4.03 -7.80 0.49
N ALA A 34 -4.67 -6.93 -0.28
CA ALA A 34 -4.10 -6.33 -1.49
C ALA A 34 -2.68 -5.79 -1.28
N VAL A 35 -1.73 -6.39 -1.96
CA VAL A 35 -0.31 -6.07 -1.84
C VAL A 35 0.04 -4.91 -2.76
N SER A 36 0.57 -3.84 -2.20
CA SER A 36 1.14 -2.74 -2.96
C SER A 36 2.40 -2.21 -2.29
N CYS A 37 3.39 -1.84 -3.09
CA CYS A 37 4.54 -1.10 -2.61
C CYS A 37 4.11 0.33 -2.30
N PHE A 38 4.36 0.80 -1.09
CA PHE A 38 4.10 2.18 -0.69
C PHE A 38 5.42 2.82 -0.28
N VAL A 39 5.97 3.57 -1.20
CA VAL A 39 7.20 4.33 -1.03
C VAL A 39 6.87 5.80 -1.23
N VAL A 40 7.38 6.66 -0.37
CA VAL A 40 7.18 8.10 -0.49
C VAL A 40 8.08 8.66 -1.57
N ILE A 41 7.46 9.30 -2.56
CA ILE A 41 8.14 10.05 -3.61
C ILE A 41 7.78 11.52 -3.41
N GLY A 42 8.77 12.36 -3.13
CA GLY A 42 8.54 13.77 -2.79
C GLY A 42 7.73 14.53 -3.84
N SER A 43 8.01 14.29 -5.13
CA SER A 43 7.30 14.93 -6.24
C SER A 43 5.80 14.62 -6.29
N GLN A 44 5.38 13.48 -5.72
CA GLN A 44 3.97 13.13 -5.61
C GLN A 44 3.29 13.79 -4.40
N GLN A 45 4.03 14.07 -3.33
CA GLN A 45 3.44 14.52 -2.06
C GLN A 45 3.35 16.05 -1.97
N GLN A 46 4.25 16.76 -2.63
CA GLN A 46 4.32 18.22 -2.60
C GLN A 46 3.19 18.87 -3.41
N VAL A 47 2.94 20.14 -3.14
CA VAL A 47 2.13 21.03 -4.00
C VAL A 47 3.10 21.73 -4.95
N PRO A 48 2.99 21.53 -6.28
CA PRO A 48 3.78 22.31 -7.25
C PRO A 48 3.46 23.79 -7.18
N MET A 49 4.38 24.65 -7.60
CA MET A 49 4.09 26.07 -7.77
C MET A 49 2.94 26.28 -8.77
N ALA A 50 2.24 27.41 -8.66
CA ALA A 50 1.14 27.75 -9.54
C ALA A 50 1.51 27.62 -11.03
N GLY A 51 0.66 26.96 -11.81
CA GLY A 51 0.87 26.73 -13.25
C GLY A 51 1.84 25.61 -13.61
N LEU A 52 2.50 24.96 -12.63
CA LEU A 52 3.37 23.81 -12.90
C LEU A 52 2.60 22.50 -12.82
N LEU A 53 2.85 21.61 -13.78
CA LEU A 53 2.39 20.24 -13.82
C LEU A 53 3.58 19.30 -13.62
N THR A 54 3.58 18.54 -12.55
CA THR A 54 4.52 17.45 -12.31
C THR A 54 3.89 16.13 -12.77
N VAL A 55 4.55 15.44 -13.69
CA VAL A 55 4.13 14.12 -14.19
C VAL A 55 5.12 13.07 -13.72
N ASN A 56 4.62 12.03 -13.07
CA ASN A 56 5.39 10.86 -12.65
C ASN A 56 4.89 9.62 -13.41
N ALA A 57 5.81 8.91 -14.05
CA ALA A 57 5.56 7.57 -14.56
C ALA A 57 6.29 6.58 -13.62
N ILE A 58 5.53 5.66 -13.00
CA ILE A 58 6.03 4.79 -11.95
C ILE A 58 5.71 3.36 -12.32
N TYR A 59 6.69 2.48 -12.21
CA TYR A 59 6.51 1.04 -12.30
C TYR A 59 6.86 0.39 -10.97
N ASN A 60 5.96 -0.46 -10.49
CA ASN A 60 6.11 -1.19 -9.25
C ASN A 60 5.92 -2.69 -9.48
N TYR A 61 6.83 -3.50 -8.95
CA TYR A 61 6.77 -4.95 -8.95
C TYR A 61 6.75 -5.46 -7.50
N THR A 62 5.67 -6.15 -7.13
CA THR A 62 5.44 -6.64 -5.78
C THR A 62 5.14 -8.14 -5.82
N PRO A 63 6.14 -8.99 -5.55
CA PRO A 63 5.95 -10.43 -5.41
C PRO A 63 5.50 -10.78 -4.00
N SER A 64 4.67 -11.82 -3.90
CA SER A 64 4.24 -12.43 -2.64
C SER A 64 4.16 -13.93 -2.83
N TRP A 65 4.55 -14.70 -1.83
CA TRP A 65 4.40 -16.16 -1.83
C TRP A 65 4.17 -16.71 -0.43
N THR A 66 3.60 -17.90 -0.39
CA THR A 66 3.38 -18.63 0.84
C THR A 66 4.70 -19.27 1.28
N PRO A 67 5.19 -19.00 2.50
CA PRO A 67 6.36 -19.67 3.04
C PRO A 67 6.19 -21.20 3.11
N ALA A 68 7.30 -21.92 2.96
CA ALA A 68 7.30 -23.38 3.03
C ALA A 68 6.76 -23.88 4.39
N GLY A 69 5.85 -24.82 4.37
CA GLY A 69 5.19 -25.38 5.55
C GLY A 69 4.01 -24.56 6.07
N GLN A 70 3.70 -23.43 5.46
CA GLN A 70 2.46 -22.68 5.71
C GLN A 70 1.45 -22.97 4.58
N GLY A 71 0.19 -22.96 4.91
CA GLY A 71 -0.90 -23.24 3.97
C GLY A 71 -1.80 -24.36 4.46
N GLY A 72 -3.06 -24.33 4.06
CA GLY A 72 -4.11 -25.25 4.53
C GLY A 72 -4.81 -24.75 5.80
N GLY A 73 -6.08 -25.04 5.92
CA GLY A 73 -6.91 -24.57 7.03
C GLY A 73 -7.26 -23.08 6.99
N ILE A 74 -7.16 -22.45 5.83
CA ILE A 74 -7.39 -21.03 5.64
C ILE A 74 -8.88 -20.77 5.39
N PRO A 75 -9.50 -19.80 6.09
CA PRO A 75 -10.86 -19.36 5.78
C PRO A 75 -10.97 -18.87 4.33
N PHE A 76 -12.02 -19.30 3.66
CA PHE A 76 -12.35 -18.93 2.29
C PHE A 76 -13.57 -18.00 2.26
N ALA A 77 -13.42 -16.86 1.60
CA ALA A 77 -14.49 -15.88 1.41
C ALA A 77 -15.01 -15.93 -0.03
N ASP A 78 -16.26 -16.42 -0.18
CA ASP A 78 -16.96 -16.43 -1.46
C ASP A 78 -17.93 -15.24 -1.50
N GLN A 79 -17.55 -14.18 -2.23
CA GLN A 79 -18.36 -12.99 -2.38
C GLN A 79 -19.65 -13.25 -3.15
N GLU A 80 -19.58 -14.05 -4.21
CA GLU A 80 -20.72 -14.30 -5.10
C GLU A 80 -21.88 -14.99 -4.35
N ASN A 81 -21.55 -16.01 -3.54
CA ASN A 81 -22.53 -16.75 -2.75
C ASN A 81 -22.70 -16.19 -1.33
N ARG A 82 -21.96 -15.15 -0.97
CA ARG A 82 -21.94 -14.56 0.38
C ARG A 82 -21.71 -15.61 1.46
N GLN A 83 -20.67 -16.42 1.29
CA GLN A 83 -20.29 -17.49 2.19
C GLN A 83 -18.88 -17.27 2.73
N LEU A 84 -18.72 -17.39 4.04
CA LEU A 84 -17.44 -17.43 4.72
C LEU A 84 -17.24 -18.83 5.32
N THR A 85 -16.33 -19.61 4.75
CA THR A 85 -16.01 -20.96 5.22
C THR A 85 -14.75 -20.93 6.05
N LEU A 86 -14.86 -21.26 7.34
CA LEU A 86 -13.74 -21.33 8.27
C LEU A 86 -12.91 -22.61 8.03
N ALA A 87 -11.60 -22.51 8.17
CA ALA A 87 -10.66 -23.64 8.11
C ALA A 87 -10.81 -24.53 6.85
N ASN A 88 -10.92 -23.91 5.67
CA ASN A 88 -10.96 -24.63 4.40
C ASN A 88 -9.55 -25.12 4.02
N LEU A 89 -9.28 -26.41 4.21
CA LEU A 89 -7.97 -27.03 3.91
C LEU A 89 -7.64 -27.06 2.42
N ASN A 90 -8.64 -26.91 1.56
CA ASN A 90 -8.49 -27.03 0.10
C ASN A 90 -8.30 -25.69 -0.61
N SER A 91 -8.29 -24.58 0.12
CA SER A 91 -8.08 -23.25 -0.46
C SER A 91 -6.82 -22.63 0.09
N SER A 92 -5.86 -22.34 -0.78
CA SER A 92 -4.65 -21.61 -0.42
C SER A 92 -4.06 -20.93 -1.64
N GLN A 93 -3.63 -19.68 -1.49
CA GLN A 93 -2.82 -19.01 -2.49
C GLN A 93 -1.37 -19.52 -2.38
N ILE A 94 -0.72 -19.75 -3.50
CA ILE A 94 0.67 -20.26 -3.56
C ILE A 94 1.62 -19.09 -3.76
N TRP A 95 1.36 -18.28 -4.78
CA TRP A 95 2.10 -17.05 -5.06
C TRP A 95 1.23 -16.04 -5.80
N THR A 96 1.60 -14.78 -5.68
CA THR A 96 0.98 -13.67 -6.42
C THR A 96 2.05 -12.64 -6.77
N HIS A 97 2.10 -12.25 -8.03
CA HIS A 97 2.95 -11.16 -8.52
C HIS A 97 2.06 -10.03 -9.01
N VAL A 98 2.17 -8.88 -8.38
CA VAL A 98 1.47 -7.65 -8.79
C VAL A 98 2.46 -6.71 -9.45
N GLN A 99 2.16 -6.34 -10.68
CA GLN A 99 2.86 -5.30 -11.44
C GLN A 99 1.92 -4.11 -11.59
N THR A 100 2.39 -2.92 -11.27
CA THR A 100 1.58 -1.71 -11.39
C THR A 100 2.36 -0.63 -12.12
N ALA A 101 1.86 -0.19 -13.26
CA ALA A 101 2.31 1.02 -13.95
C ALA A 101 1.38 2.16 -13.57
N THR A 102 1.90 3.23 -12.98
CA THR A 102 1.09 4.36 -12.51
C THR A 102 1.51 5.63 -13.25
N LEU A 103 0.55 6.30 -13.84
CA LEU A 103 0.70 7.68 -14.28
C LEU A 103 0.11 8.59 -13.20
N ASP A 104 0.95 9.46 -12.66
CA ASP A 104 0.58 10.40 -11.62
C ASP A 104 0.84 11.83 -12.11
N MET A 105 -0.19 12.64 -12.08
CA MET A 105 -0.17 14.04 -12.55
C MET A 105 -0.55 14.95 -11.38
N ASN A 106 0.36 15.85 -11.00
CA ASN A 106 0.19 16.76 -9.87
C ASN A 106 0.31 18.20 -10.36
N TYR A 107 -0.78 18.95 -10.35
CA TYR A 107 -0.88 20.31 -10.86
C TYR A 107 -1.03 21.35 -9.73
N GLY A 108 -0.21 22.37 -9.75
CA GLY A 108 -0.33 23.53 -8.86
C GLY A 108 -1.39 24.51 -9.36
N LEU A 109 -2.53 24.56 -8.70
CA LEU A 109 -3.59 25.55 -8.95
C LEU A 109 -3.19 26.93 -8.44
N THR A 110 -2.59 26.96 -7.26
CA THR A 110 -1.97 28.12 -6.63
C THR A 110 -0.71 27.63 -5.89
N ASP A 111 0.09 28.51 -5.31
CA ASP A 111 1.26 28.14 -4.50
C ASP A 111 0.91 27.34 -3.23
N ARG A 112 -0.38 27.27 -2.90
CA ARG A 112 -0.87 26.51 -1.74
C ARG A 112 -1.81 25.39 -2.09
N PHE A 113 -2.52 25.45 -3.22
CA PHE A 113 -3.47 24.44 -3.64
C PHE A 113 -2.96 23.65 -4.84
N GLY A 114 -3.02 22.34 -4.75
CA GLY A 114 -2.71 21.41 -5.83
C GLY A 114 -3.81 20.38 -6.03
N LEU A 115 -3.88 19.89 -7.27
CA LEU A 115 -4.75 18.79 -7.66
C LEU A 115 -3.89 17.68 -8.23
N GLN A 116 -4.07 16.47 -7.72
CA GLN A 116 -3.35 15.28 -8.21
C GLN A 116 -4.34 14.26 -8.75
N VAL A 117 -4.00 13.67 -9.89
CA VAL A 117 -4.73 12.53 -10.49
C VAL A 117 -3.75 11.38 -10.64
N THR A 118 -4.13 10.22 -10.12
CA THR A 118 -3.32 8.98 -10.15
C THR A 118 -4.08 7.92 -10.92
N LEU A 119 -3.49 7.39 -11.99
CA LEU A 119 -4.06 6.40 -12.89
C LEU A 119 -3.20 5.12 -12.85
N PRO A 120 -3.59 4.08 -12.08
CA PRO A 120 -2.85 2.84 -12.04
C PRO A 120 -3.34 1.87 -13.13
N TYR A 121 -2.42 1.26 -13.84
CA TYR A 121 -2.64 0.08 -14.66
C TYR A 121 -1.98 -1.12 -13.98
N LYS A 122 -2.75 -2.15 -13.68
CA LYS A 122 -2.29 -3.31 -12.93
C LYS A 122 -2.25 -4.55 -13.81
N ARG A 123 -1.29 -5.42 -13.52
CA ARG A 123 -1.25 -6.81 -13.96
C ARG A 123 -1.04 -7.70 -12.75
N VAL A 124 -1.96 -8.63 -12.54
CA VAL A 124 -1.92 -9.62 -11.46
C VAL A 124 -1.69 -10.99 -12.08
N ASN A 125 -0.67 -11.70 -11.61
CA ASN A 125 -0.44 -13.10 -11.92
C ASN A 125 -0.43 -13.85 -10.60
N SER A 126 -1.23 -14.89 -10.48
CA SER A 126 -1.37 -15.65 -9.24
C SER A 126 -1.59 -17.12 -9.55
N GLU A 127 -1.26 -17.96 -8.57
CA GLU A 127 -1.57 -19.37 -8.57
C GLU A 127 -2.14 -19.76 -7.21
N ALA A 128 -3.28 -20.44 -7.22
CA ALA A 128 -3.98 -20.83 -6.01
C ALA A 128 -4.55 -22.24 -6.09
N ASN A 129 -4.58 -22.92 -4.95
CA ASN A 129 -5.41 -24.09 -4.74
C ASN A 129 -6.85 -23.65 -4.48
N LEU A 130 -7.78 -24.09 -5.32
CA LEU A 130 -9.22 -23.80 -5.18
C LEU A 130 -10.02 -25.07 -4.83
N GLY A 131 -9.39 -26.05 -4.16
CA GLY A 131 -10.00 -27.34 -3.84
C GLY A 131 -10.03 -28.36 -4.97
N VAL A 132 -9.28 -28.08 -6.05
CA VAL A 132 -9.10 -29.00 -7.19
C VAL A 132 -7.71 -29.67 -7.14
N ALA A 133 -7.55 -30.78 -7.86
CA ALA A 133 -6.33 -31.60 -7.79
C ALA A 133 -5.05 -30.90 -8.28
N THR A 134 -5.22 -29.87 -9.11
CA THR A 134 -4.10 -29.06 -9.64
C THR A 134 -4.30 -27.60 -9.31
N PRO A 135 -3.22 -26.86 -8.96
CA PRO A 135 -3.31 -25.42 -8.77
C PRO A 135 -3.85 -24.71 -10.01
N VAL A 136 -4.67 -23.70 -9.79
CA VAL A 136 -5.31 -22.91 -10.85
C VAL A 136 -4.54 -21.61 -11.04
N PRO A 137 -3.95 -21.40 -12.23
CA PRO A 137 -3.34 -20.11 -12.55
C PRO A 137 -4.41 -19.06 -12.82
N TYR A 138 -4.14 -17.84 -12.38
CA TYR A 138 -4.97 -16.67 -12.65
C TYR A 138 -4.10 -15.53 -13.16
N THR A 139 -4.53 -14.88 -14.23
CA THR A 139 -3.90 -13.67 -14.75
C THR A 139 -5.00 -12.69 -15.15
N ASP A 140 -4.87 -11.46 -14.67
CA ASP A 140 -5.73 -10.35 -15.06
C ASP A 140 -4.88 -9.08 -15.23
N GLN A 141 -5.35 -8.17 -16.10
CA GLN A 141 -4.69 -6.90 -16.32
C GLN A 141 -5.68 -5.83 -16.80
N GLY A 142 -5.48 -4.61 -16.34
CA GLY A 142 -6.34 -3.49 -16.71
C GLY A 142 -6.13 -2.28 -15.81
N MET A 143 -7.01 -1.32 -15.95
CA MET A 143 -7.03 -0.15 -15.08
C MET A 143 -7.44 -0.57 -13.65
N GLY A 144 -6.72 -0.04 -12.68
CA GLY A 144 -7.16 -0.07 -11.28
C GLY A 144 -8.04 1.13 -10.94
N ASP A 145 -8.31 1.32 -9.66
CA ASP A 145 -9.10 2.46 -9.21
C ASP A 145 -8.31 3.76 -9.36
N MET A 146 -8.89 4.72 -10.08
CA MET A 146 -8.35 6.06 -10.24
C MET A 146 -8.46 6.82 -8.93
N ARG A 147 -7.45 7.63 -8.60
CA ARG A 147 -7.49 8.54 -7.45
C ARG A 147 -7.40 9.99 -7.88
N VAL A 148 -8.22 10.83 -7.26
CA VAL A 148 -8.10 12.28 -7.31
C VAL A 148 -7.80 12.79 -5.90
N THR A 149 -6.74 13.58 -5.73
CA THR A 149 -6.32 14.12 -4.44
C THR A 149 -6.24 15.64 -4.51
N MET A 150 -6.97 16.31 -3.63
CA MET A 150 -6.79 17.73 -3.36
C MET A 150 -5.71 17.90 -2.29
N LYS A 151 -4.83 18.87 -2.49
CA LYS A 151 -3.70 19.16 -1.58
C LYS A 151 -3.69 20.60 -1.17
N TYR A 152 -3.36 20.83 0.09
CA TYR A 152 -3.18 22.17 0.64
C TYR A 152 -1.87 22.27 1.40
N ASN A 153 -0.99 23.19 0.99
CA ASN A 153 0.27 23.47 1.65
C ASN A 153 0.06 24.43 2.82
N LEU A 154 0.11 23.90 4.04
CA LEU A 154 -0.07 24.63 5.28
C LEU A 154 1.09 25.59 5.57
N LEU A 155 2.35 25.14 5.26
CA LEU A 155 3.58 25.86 5.56
C LEU A 155 4.48 25.94 4.31
N PRO A 156 4.21 26.86 3.37
CA PRO A 156 5.02 27.04 2.17
C PRO A 156 6.28 27.87 2.47
N THR A 157 7.29 27.27 3.12
CA THR A 157 8.54 27.94 3.37
C THR A 157 9.67 27.27 2.57
N LEU A 158 10.79 27.97 2.39
CA LEU A 158 11.94 27.43 1.64
C LEU A 158 12.58 26.20 2.29
N ARG A 159 12.49 26.07 3.63
CA ARG A 159 13.09 24.96 4.38
C ARG A 159 12.10 23.90 4.85
N SER A 160 10.84 24.22 4.86
CA SER A 160 9.82 23.37 5.48
C SER A 160 8.53 23.43 4.67
N MET A 161 7.94 22.30 4.44
CA MET A 161 6.63 22.17 3.79
C MET A 161 5.78 21.19 4.60
N VAL A 162 4.52 21.56 4.83
CA VAL A 162 3.50 20.66 5.42
C VAL A 162 2.29 20.67 4.51
N VAL A 163 1.97 19.51 3.95
CA VAL A 163 0.87 19.35 2.99
C VAL A 163 -0.21 18.45 3.57
N LEU A 164 -1.42 18.98 3.65
CA LEU A 164 -2.63 18.20 3.90
C LEU A 164 -3.19 17.74 2.56
N GLY A 165 -3.45 16.44 2.42
CA GLY A 165 -4.08 15.84 1.26
C GLY A 165 -5.39 15.16 1.61
N VAL A 166 -6.37 15.24 0.72
CA VAL A 166 -7.60 14.45 0.78
C VAL A 166 -7.82 13.83 -0.58
N GLY A 167 -7.61 12.51 -0.66
CA GLY A 167 -7.80 11.69 -1.86
C GLY A 167 -9.14 10.99 -1.85
N VAL A 168 -9.71 10.81 -3.04
CA VAL A 168 -10.87 9.96 -3.28
C VAL A 168 -10.49 8.93 -4.33
N ASP A 169 -10.62 7.64 -4.00
CA ASP A 169 -10.51 6.55 -4.95
C ASP A 169 -11.86 6.36 -5.64
N PHE A 170 -11.85 6.29 -6.97
CA PHE A 170 -13.03 6.04 -7.80
C PHE A 170 -12.98 4.58 -8.30
N PRO A 171 -14.10 3.83 -8.24
CA PRO A 171 -14.15 2.42 -8.61
C PRO A 171 -14.12 2.23 -10.12
N THR A 172 -12.98 2.55 -10.75
CA THR A 172 -12.76 2.42 -12.19
C THR A 172 -12.14 1.07 -12.58
N GLY A 173 -11.60 0.34 -11.61
CA GLY A 173 -11.02 -0.98 -11.81
C GLY A 173 -12.08 -2.09 -11.75
N THR A 174 -11.81 -3.18 -12.47
CA THR A 174 -12.67 -4.38 -12.42
C THR A 174 -12.58 -5.05 -11.05
N TYR A 175 -13.74 -5.39 -10.45
CA TYR A 175 -13.82 -6.02 -9.12
C TYR A 175 -14.67 -7.32 -9.11
N GLN A 176 -15.12 -7.80 -10.27
CA GLN A 176 -15.88 -9.03 -10.44
C GLN A 176 -15.25 -9.95 -11.50
N ALA A 177 -13.90 -9.93 -11.57
CA ALA A 177 -13.18 -10.81 -12.49
C ALA A 177 -13.32 -12.28 -12.07
N ARG A 178 -13.32 -13.17 -13.06
CA ARG A 178 -13.51 -14.62 -12.89
C ARG A 178 -12.29 -15.39 -13.35
N ALA A 179 -11.97 -16.46 -12.63
CA ALA A 179 -10.97 -17.45 -13.07
C ALA A 179 -11.48 -18.27 -14.25
N SER A 180 -10.61 -19.03 -14.89
CA SER A 180 -10.95 -19.94 -15.98
C SER A 180 -11.99 -21.02 -15.59
N THR A 181 -12.15 -21.28 -14.31
CA THR A 181 -13.18 -22.16 -13.73
C THR A 181 -14.58 -21.54 -13.69
N GLY A 182 -14.73 -20.25 -14.01
CA GLY A 182 -15.97 -19.49 -13.90
C GLY A 182 -16.22 -18.92 -12.49
N GLN A 183 -15.48 -19.33 -11.48
CA GLN A 183 -15.54 -18.80 -10.11
C GLN A 183 -15.04 -17.36 -10.04
N MET A 184 -15.72 -16.50 -9.26
CA MET A 184 -15.22 -15.16 -8.96
C MET A 184 -13.90 -15.26 -8.21
N VAL A 185 -12.93 -14.47 -8.65
CA VAL A 185 -11.62 -14.40 -8.01
C VAL A 185 -11.72 -13.62 -6.71
N GLU A 186 -10.90 -13.99 -5.74
CA GLU A 186 -10.84 -13.34 -4.44
C GLU A 186 -10.65 -11.82 -4.56
N SER A 187 -11.33 -11.05 -3.71
CA SER A 187 -11.37 -9.57 -3.76
C SER A 187 -9.98 -8.94 -3.77
N THR A 188 -9.06 -9.54 -3.05
CA THR A 188 -7.67 -9.05 -2.93
C THR A 188 -6.85 -9.19 -4.21
N LEU A 189 -7.26 -10.05 -5.14
CA LEU A 189 -6.64 -10.25 -6.45
C LEU A 189 -7.32 -9.43 -7.56
N GLN A 190 -8.41 -8.74 -7.27
CA GLN A 190 -9.13 -7.91 -8.22
C GLN A 190 -8.34 -6.64 -8.57
N LEU A 191 -8.57 -6.07 -9.74
CA LEU A 191 -7.91 -4.84 -10.18
C LEU A 191 -8.43 -3.61 -9.44
N GLY A 192 -9.72 -3.60 -9.08
CA GLY A 192 -10.41 -2.55 -8.34
C GLY A 192 -11.06 -3.05 -7.05
N ARG A 193 -11.52 -2.13 -6.24
CA ARG A 193 -12.19 -2.40 -4.95
C ARG A 193 -13.72 -2.40 -5.04
N GLY A 194 -14.27 -1.91 -6.16
CA GLY A 194 -15.71 -1.91 -6.45
C GLY A 194 -16.52 -0.85 -5.72
N ASN A 195 -15.90 0.04 -4.96
CA ASN A 195 -16.54 1.21 -4.36
C ASN A 195 -15.54 2.34 -4.11
N PHE A 196 -16.05 3.51 -3.77
CA PHE A 196 -15.25 4.67 -3.41
C PHE A 196 -14.39 4.41 -2.18
N GLY A 197 -13.24 5.08 -2.15
CA GLY A 197 -12.37 5.15 -0.99
C GLY A 197 -12.03 6.59 -0.62
N LEU A 198 -11.82 6.87 0.67
CA LEU A 198 -11.37 8.15 1.17
C LEU A 198 -9.95 8.02 1.73
N LEU A 199 -9.06 8.93 1.35
CA LEU A 199 -7.64 8.90 1.72
C LEU A 199 -7.16 10.26 2.24
N PRO A 200 -7.41 10.63 3.51
CA PRO A 200 -6.71 11.75 4.13
C PRO A 200 -5.23 11.42 4.32
N SER A 201 -4.38 12.43 4.16
CA SER A 201 -2.93 12.32 4.32
C SER A 201 -2.32 13.61 4.83
N LEU A 202 -1.19 13.48 5.55
CA LEU A 202 -0.37 14.60 5.99
C LEU A 202 1.08 14.27 5.63
N TYR A 203 1.67 15.10 4.80
CA TYR A 203 3.07 15.04 4.40
C TYR A 203 3.83 16.22 4.99
N GLN A 204 5.03 15.94 5.47
CA GLN A 204 5.94 16.96 6.00
C GLN A 204 7.32 16.71 5.43
N THR A 205 8.01 17.81 5.07
CA THR A 205 9.43 17.79 4.73
C THR A 205 10.14 18.97 5.39
N TYR A 206 11.42 18.76 5.74
CA TYR A 206 12.28 19.76 6.36
C TYR A 206 13.74 19.59 5.94
N GLU A 207 14.36 20.67 5.48
CA GLU A 207 15.79 20.69 5.17
C GLU A 207 16.61 20.83 6.47
N ILE A 208 17.19 19.71 6.92
CA ILE A 208 18.08 19.70 8.08
C ILE A 208 19.36 20.46 7.77
N ILE A 209 19.98 20.12 6.65
CA ILE A 209 21.13 20.83 6.08
C ILE A 209 20.70 21.33 4.70
N PRO A 210 20.63 22.65 4.49
CA PRO A 210 20.21 23.22 3.20
C PRO A 210 20.95 22.59 2.03
N HIS A 211 20.19 22.18 1.00
CA HIS A 211 20.67 21.57 -0.25
C HIS A 211 21.45 20.25 -0.08
N ARG A 212 21.49 19.65 1.13
CA ARG A 212 22.23 18.41 1.38
C ARG A 212 21.44 17.31 2.05
N ILE A 213 20.71 17.63 3.11
CA ILE A 213 19.94 16.63 3.87
C ILE A 213 18.54 17.15 4.08
N ASN A 214 17.59 16.47 3.48
CA ASN A 214 16.17 16.71 3.64
C ASN A 214 15.53 15.51 4.34
N GLN A 215 14.80 15.74 5.41
CA GLN A 215 13.98 14.73 6.04
C GLN A 215 12.53 14.87 5.55
N PHE A 216 11.81 13.77 5.50
CA PHE A 216 10.39 13.76 5.18
C PHE A 216 9.63 12.75 6.05
N ALA A 217 8.35 13.00 6.23
CA ALA A 217 7.41 12.06 6.86
C ALA A 217 6.05 12.15 6.17
N LEU A 218 5.37 11.01 6.10
CA LEU A 218 4.01 10.89 5.59
C LEU A 218 3.21 10.01 6.54
N VAL A 219 2.00 10.46 6.86
CA VAL A 219 0.95 9.63 7.43
C VAL A 219 -0.25 9.66 6.48
N SER A 220 -0.83 8.51 6.21
CA SER A 220 -2.08 8.41 5.46
C SER A 220 -2.98 7.35 6.05
N TYR A 221 -4.28 7.58 5.94
CA TYR A 221 -5.32 6.64 6.30
C TYR A 221 -6.20 6.41 5.08
N ARG A 222 -6.60 5.17 4.82
CA ARG A 222 -7.55 4.83 3.76
C ARG A 222 -8.73 4.11 4.34
N HIS A 223 -9.92 4.58 4.01
CA HIS A 223 -11.18 3.90 4.24
C HIS A 223 -11.83 3.57 2.90
N THR A 224 -12.26 2.33 2.69
CA THR A 224 -12.99 1.91 1.48
C THR A 224 -14.42 1.56 1.87
N PHE A 225 -15.41 2.12 1.18
CA PHE A 225 -16.81 1.81 1.44
C PHE A 225 -17.16 0.41 0.93
N LYS A 226 -18.18 -0.19 1.53
CA LYS A 226 -18.67 -1.52 1.18
C LYS A 226 -19.20 -1.53 -0.27
N ASN A 227 -18.75 -2.49 -1.09
CA ASN A 227 -19.16 -2.64 -2.47
C ASN A 227 -20.54 -3.33 -2.59
N ASN A 228 -21.05 -3.44 -3.82
CA ASN A 228 -22.39 -4.01 -4.09
C ASN A 228 -22.46 -5.52 -3.79
N ASP A 229 -21.33 -6.22 -3.79
CA ASP A 229 -21.26 -7.64 -3.44
C ASP A 229 -21.22 -7.86 -1.91
N GLY A 230 -21.30 -6.78 -1.14
CA GLY A 230 -21.29 -6.82 0.31
C GLY A 230 -19.90 -6.93 0.92
N TYR A 231 -18.83 -6.73 0.14
CA TYR A 231 -17.45 -6.76 0.60
C TYR A 231 -16.93 -5.36 0.91
N GLN A 232 -16.17 -5.23 1.97
CA GLN A 232 -15.48 -4.01 2.37
C GLN A 232 -14.01 -4.32 2.68
N PHE A 233 -13.12 -3.65 1.98
CA PHE A 233 -11.69 -3.71 2.30
C PHE A 233 -11.44 -3.05 3.65
N GLY A 234 -10.57 -3.65 4.45
CA GLY A 234 -10.17 -3.14 5.74
C GLY A 234 -9.51 -1.78 5.66
N ASP A 235 -9.62 -1.02 6.73
CA ASP A 235 -8.96 0.27 6.85
C ASP A 235 -7.44 0.11 6.83
N GLU A 236 -6.74 1.07 6.22
CA GLU A 236 -5.30 1.03 6.04
C GLU A 236 -4.66 2.29 6.61
N VAL A 237 -3.64 2.12 7.45
CA VAL A 237 -2.78 3.19 7.95
C VAL A 237 -1.39 3.00 7.40
N ASN A 238 -0.84 4.04 6.75
CA ASN A 238 0.54 4.06 6.30
C ASN A 238 1.30 5.17 7.03
N LEU A 239 2.48 4.82 7.55
CA LEU A 239 3.42 5.75 8.14
C LEU A 239 4.75 5.57 7.42
N SER A 240 5.31 6.64 6.90
CA SER A 240 6.60 6.62 6.23
C SER A 240 7.46 7.76 6.73
N GLY A 241 8.75 7.53 6.85
CA GLY A 241 9.69 8.56 7.21
C GLY A 241 11.06 8.26 6.62
N GLY A 242 11.81 9.30 6.27
CA GLY A 242 13.10 9.08 5.64
C GLY A 242 13.94 10.34 5.47
N LEU A 243 15.10 10.12 4.86
CA LEU A 243 16.09 11.13 4.52
C LEU A 243 16.41 11.05 3.04
N ASN A 244 16.47 12.21 2.40
CA ASN A 244 17.13 12.40 1.10
C ASN A 244 18.48 13.06 1.35
N ILE A 245 19.54 12.43 0.87
CA ILE A 245 20.93 12.84 1.08
C ILE A 245 21.55 13.12 -0.27
N ILE A 246 22.10 14.32 -0.43
CA ILE A 246 22.91 14.75 -1.59
C ILE A 246 24.37 14.64 -1.18
N PRO A 247 25.10 13.57 -1.59
CA PRO A 247 26.48 13.34 -1.13
C PRO A 247 27.48 14.35 -1.67
N LEU A 248 27.25 14.83 -2.91
CA LEU A 248 28.17 15.70 -3.64
C LEU A 248 27.68 17.14 -3.56
N GLU A 249 28.40 17.98 -2.85
CA GLU A 249 28.02 19.38 -2.58
C GLU A 249 27.91 20.24 -3.86
N GLN A 250 28.75 19.96 -4.85
CA GLN A 250 28.79 20.70 -6.12
C GLN A 250 27.84 20.13 -7.19
N SER A 251 27.17 18.99 -6.93
CA SER A 251 26.39 18.31 -7.94
C SER A 251 25.13 17.66 -7.35
N GLN A 252 23.97 18.25 -7.62
CA GLN A 252 22.68 17.74 -7.19
C GLN A 252 22.11 16.66 -8.13
N TRP A 253 22.93 16.10 -9.03
CA TRP A 253 22.46 15.10 -9.99
C TRP A 253 22.17 13.75 -9.36
N PHE A 254 22.69 13.48 -8.15
CA PHE A 254 22.55 12.21 -7.45
C PHE A 254 22.03 12.42 -6.03
N VAL A 255 20.94 11.73 -5.69
CA VAL A 255 20.33 11.76 -4.36
C VAL A 255 20.17 10.33 -3.85
N LEU A 256 20.61 10.08 -2.62
CA LEU A 256 20.34 8.85 -1.88
C LEU A 256 19.09 9.03 -1.03
N THR A 257 18.14 8.12 -1.14
CA THR A 257 16.96 8.09 -0.28
C THR A 257 17.03 6.91 0.67
N GLN A 258 16.72 7.16 1.93
CA GLN A 258 16.61 6.13 2.97
C GLN A 258 15.26 6.28 3.64
N GLN A 259 14.39 5.27 3.59
CA GLN A 259 13.05 5.34 4.17
C GLN A 259 12.75 4.11 5.04
N LEU A 260 11.93 4.32 6.06
CA LEU A 260 11.19 3.29 6.76
C LEU A 260 9.71 3.47 6.44
N ASN A 261 9.04 2.38 6.08
CA ASN A 261 7.65 2.36 5.68
C ASN A 261 6.91 1.33 6.54
N TYR A 262 5.96 1.80 7.33
CA TYR A 262 5.06 0.99 8.14
C TYR A 262 3.67 1.02 7.53
N ARG A 263 3.03 -0.14 7.42
CA ARG A 263 1.64 -0.30 7.01
C ARG A 263 0.92 -1.20 7.99
N TRP A 264 -0.23 -0.75 8.44
CA TRP A 264 -1.20 -1.56 9.14
C TRP A 264 -2.49 -1.61 8.33
N MET A 265 -3.05 -2.81 8.15
CA MET A 265 -4.31 -3.04 7.48
C MET A 265 -5.21 -3.85 8.40
N GLN A 266 -6.41 -3.34 8.61
CA GLN A 266 -7.48 -4.07 9.29
C GLN A 266 -7.93 -5.26 8.44
N ASN A 267 -8.51 -6.29 9.08
CA ASN A 267 -9.21 -7.34 8.35
C ASN A 267 -10.31 -6.74 7.47
N ASP A 268 -10.42 -7.26 6.26
CA ASP A 268 -11.57 -7.01 5.41
C ASP A 268 -12.84 -7.58 6.07
N ALA A 269 -14.00 -7.16 5.62
CA ALA A 269 -15.24 -7.69 6.09
C ALA A 269 -16.24 -7.89 4.94
N MET A 270 -17.16 -8.85 5.10
CA MET A 270 -18.17 -9.14 4.09
C MET A 270 -19.50 -9.54 4.71
N ASP A 271 -20.58 -9.28 3.97
CA ASP A 271 -21.90 -9.83 4.30
C ASP A 271 -21.91 -11.32 3.94
N ALA A 272 -21.90 -12.21 4.93
CA ALA A 272 -21.82 -13.65 4.71
C ALA A 272 -22.58 -14.49 5.73
N SER A 273 -23.09 -15.62 5.27
CA SER A 273 -23.41 -16.79 6.10
C SER A 273 -22.13 -17.50 6.52
N LEU A 274 -22.14 -18.22 7.63
CA LEU A 274 -20.94 -18.83 8.21
C LEU A 274 -20.98 -20.35 8.05
N TYR A 275 -19.89 -20.90 7.53
CA TYR A 275 -19.66 -22.32 7.38
C TYR A 275 -18.38 -22.75 8.10
N GLN A 276 -18.34 -24.02 8.51
CA GLN A 276 -17.14 -24.69 9.00
C GLN A 276 -16.77 -25.82 8.06
N PHE A 277 -15.55 -25.85 7.59
CA PHE A 277 -15.05 -26.99 6.81
C PHE A 277 -14.82 -28.19 7.74
N ASN A 278 -15.34 -29.35 7.34
CA ASN A 278 -15.13 -30.60 8.03
C ASN A 278 -14.10 -31.44 7.25
N PRO A 279 -12.86 -31.57 7.74
CA PRO A 279 -11.80 -32.29 7.02
C PRO A 279 -12.05 -33.80 6.90
N ALA A 280 -12.88 -34.38 7.79
CA ALA A 280 -13.18 -35.80 7.75
C ALA A 280 -14.13 -36.19 6.61
N THR A 281 -15.02 -35.27 6.22
CA THR A 281 -16.01 -35.48 5.13
C THR A 281 -15.66 -34.74 3.85
N GLY A 282 -14.71 -33.80 3.91
CA GLY A 282 -14.37 -32.90 2.79
C GLY A 282 -15.48 -31.91 2.43
N THR A 283 -16.48 -31.70 3.32
CA THR A 283 -17.64 -30.84 3.09
C THR A 283 -17.71 -29.69 4.09
N SER A 284 -18.42 -28.62 3.73
CA SER A 284 -18.66 -27.49 4.63
C SER A 284 -20.02 -27.64 5.30
N VAL A 285 -20.05 -27.47 6.63
CA VAL A 285 -21.27 -27.52 7.45
C VAL A 285 -21.70 -26.09 7.74
N LEU A 286 -22.97 -25.79 7.53
CA LEU A 286 -23.54 -24.48 7.84
C LEU A 286 -23.63 -24.27 9.36
N LEU A 287 -22.92 -23.24 9.86
CA LEU A 287 -22.96 -22.85 11.28
C LEU A 287 -24.00 -21.75 11.55
N ASP A 288 -24.09 -20.76 10.71
CA ASP A 288 -25.05 -19.65 10.84
C ASP A 288 -25.55 -19.25 9.44
N PRO A 289 -26.83 -19.50 9.14
CA PRO A 289 -27.45 -19.16 7.86
C PRO A 289 -27.64 -17.66 7.68
N THR A 290 -27.58 -16.89 8.77
CA THR A 290 -27.85 -15.46 8.70
C THR A 290 -26.71 -14.73 8.01
N VAL A 291 -27.02 -14.03 6.94
CA VAL A 291 -26.06 -13.14 6.28
C VAL A 291 -25.82 -11.92 7.17
N LYS A 292 -24.64 -11.84 7.76
CA LYS A 292 -24.20 -10.73 8.62
C LYS A 292 -22.86 -10.20 8.14
N PHE A 293 -22.59 -8.96 8.46
CA PHE A 293 -21.27 -8.36 8.22
C PHE A 293 -20.23 -9.00 9.15
N ARG A 294 -19.28 -9.74 8.56
CA ARG A 294 -18.29 -10.56 9.27
C ARG A 294 -16.88 -10.19 8.82
N ALA A 295 -15.95 -10.14 9.75
CA ALA A 295 -14.53 -10.04 9.41
C ALA A 295 -14.07 -11.28 8.64
N VAL A 296 -13.24 -11.07 7.62
CA VAL A 296 -12.55 -12.12 6.87
C VAL A 296 -11.20 -12.37 7.55
N PRO A 297 -11.03 -13.44 8.34
CA PRO A 297 -9.86 -13.59 9.21
C PRO A 297 -8.53 -13.68 8.47
N THR A 298 -8.59 -14.04 7.20
CA THR A 298 -7.42 -14.22 6.33
C THR A 298 -6.92 -12.94 5.69
N THR A 299 -7.48 -11.80 6.01
CA THR A 299 -7.10 -10.49 5.50
C THR A 299 -6.56 -9.61 6.61
N GLY A 300 -5.97 -8.49 6.23
CA GLY A 300 -5.29 -7.63 7.18
C GLY A 300 -3.80 -7.97 7.35
N SER A 301 -3.01 -7.02 7.79
CA SER A 301 -1.57 -7.23 7.99
C SER A 301 -0.91 -6.09 8.76
N THR A 302 0.23 -6.39 9.35
CA THR A 302 1.21 -5.41 9.83
C THR A 302 2.52 -5.61 9.09
N TYR A 303 3.02 -4.57 8.46
CA TYR A 303 4.20 -4.66 7.60
C TYR A 303 5.14 -3.47 7.87
N LEU A 304 6.42 -3.77 8.07
CA LEU A 304 7.48 -2.77 8.16
C LEU A 304 8.55 -3.08 7.13
N ALA A 305 8.94 -2.10 6.34
CA ALA A 305 9.99 -2.23 5.35
C ALA A 305 11.02 -1.11 5.44
N TYR A 306 12.26 -1.45 5.18
CA TYR A 306 13.33 -0.52 4.89
C TYR A 306 13.44 -0.35 3.37
N SER A 307 13.49 0.89 2.90
CA SER A 307 13.43 1.20 1.47
C SER A 307 14.56 2.15 1.07
N PRO A 308 15.77 1.60 0.80
CA PRO A 308 16.85 2.36 0.17
C PRO A 308 16.52 2.68 -1.28
N GLY A 309 16.89 3.88 -1.73
CA GLY A 309 16.66 4.32 -3.09
C GLY A 309 17.73 5.29 -3.58
N ILE A 310 17.75 5.45 -4.88
CA ILE A 310 18.57 6.42 -5.59
C ILE A 310 17.69 7.25 -6.51
N MET A 311 18.03 8.55 -6.65
CA MET A 311 17.43 9.43 -7.64
C MET A 311 18.54 10.09 -8.43
N LEU A 312 18.36 10.13 -9.74
CA LEU A 312 19.25 10.79 -10.70
C LEU A 312 18.50 11.96 -11.32
N ASN A 313 18.97 13.17 -11.11
CA ASN A 313 18.46 14.36 -11.78
C ASN A 313 19.16 14.49 -13.14
N LEU A 314 18.43 14.18 -14.22
CA LEU A 314 18.94 14.17 -15.59
C LEU A 314 18.88 15.58 -16.17
N TRP A 315 19.83 16.43 -15.80
CA TRP A 315 19.85 17.86 -16.11
C TRP A 315 18.47 18.50 -15.85
N ASN A 316 18.16 19.63 -16.35
CA ASN A 316 16.85 20.28 -16.15
C ASN A 316 15.67 19.56 -16.86
N PHE A 317 15.83 18.32 -17.28
CA PHE A 317 14.89 17.62 -18.15
C PHE A 317 13.92 16.72 -17.39
N ALA A 318 14.44 15.88 -16.52
CA ALA A 318 13.66 14.90 -15.76
C ALA A 318 14.50 14.34 -14.61
N SER A 319 13.84 13.69 -13.66
CA SER A 319 14.50 12.88 -12.64
C SER A 319 14.07 11.42 -12.81
N ALA A 320 15.03 10.50 -12.73
CA ALA A 320 14.77 9.07 -12.67
C ALA A 320 15.11 8.54 -11.27
N TYR A 321 14.36 7.57 -10.77
CA TYR A 321 14.61 7.00 -9.45
C TYR A 321 14.32 5.50 -9.41
N ALA A 322 15.01 4.83 -8.50
CA ALA A 322 14.82 3.42 -8.20
C ALA A 322 14.83 3.22 -6.68
N VAL A 323 13.90 2.43 -6.19
CA VAL A 323 13.78 2.10 -4.76
C VAL A 323 13.54 0.60 -4.62
N VAL A 324 14.23 -0.01 -3.66
CA VAL A 324 14.01 -1.41 -3.26
C VAL A 324 13.34 -1.40 -1.90
N GLN A 325 12.19 -2.04 -1.78
CA GLN A 325 11.49 -2.18 -0.50
C GLN A 325 11.78 -3.55 0.10
N ILE A 326 12.55 -3.57 1.19
CA ILE A 326 13.03 -4.78 1.88
C ILE A 326 12.18 -4.98 3.13
N PRO A 327 11.42 -6.08 3.26
CA PRO A 327 10.65 -6.39 4.45
C PRO A 327 11.57 -6.56 5.67
N VAL A 328 11.28 -5.82 6.75
CA VAL A 328 11.94 -5.96 8.06
C VAL A 328 11.06 -6.72 9.03
N TYR A 329 9.75 -6.46 8.96
CA TYR A 329 8.75 -7.16 9.75
C TYR A 329 7.54 -7.47 8.86
N ARG A 330 6.99 -8.67 9.01
CA ARG A 330 5.86 -9.20 8.25
C ARG A 330 4.96 -9.97 9.20
N ASP A 331 3.74 -9.49 9.34
CA ASP A 331 2.66 -10.17 10.05
C ASP A 331 1.41 -10.03 9.18
N PHE A 332 1.19 -11.02 8.35
CA PHE A 332 0.07 -11.07 7.42
C PHE A 332 -0.94 -12.08 7.94
N ASN A 333 -2.18 -11.68 8.10
CA ASN A 333 -3.26 -12.58 8.45
C ASN A 333 -3.59 -13.63 7.36
N GLY A 334 -2.86 -13.78 6.26
CA GLY A 334 -2.95 -14.74 5.15
C GLY A 334 -1.68 -15.54 4.93
N ASN A 335 -1.73 -16.52 4.06
CA ASN A 335 -0.57 -17.34 3.74
C ASN A 335 0.41 -16.67 2.76
N LEU A 336 0.01 -15.60 2.07
CA LEU A 336 0.90 -14.85 1.17
C LEU A 336 1.63 -13.74 1.91
N GLU A 337 2.93 -13.81 1.99
CA GLU A 337 3.77 -12.75 2.52
C GLU A 337 4.40 -11.91 1.41
N GLN A 338 4.29 -10.59 1.52
CA GLN A 338 4.98 -9.67 0.61
C GLN A 338 6.49 -9.82 0.75
N GLN A 339 7.16 -9.97 -0.38
CA GLN A 339 8.61 -10.11 -0.48
C GLN A 339 9.28 -8.78 -0.86
N VAL A 340 10.57 -8.85 -1.16
CA VAL A 340 11.30 -7.68 -1.66
C VAL A 340 10.63 -7.14 -2.91
N SER A 341 10.27 -5.87 -2.87
CA SER A 341 9.54 -5.18 -3.94
C SER A 341 10.43 -4.12 -4.59
N TYR A 342 10.18 -3.84 -5.85
CA TYR A 342 11.00 -2.92 -6.65
C TYR A 342 10.13 -1.83 -7.23
N LEU A 343 10.59 -0.60 -7.13
CA LEU A 343 9.92 0.57 -7.69
C LEU A 343 10.91 1.35 -8.53
N PHE A 344 10.49 1.67 -9.76
CA PHE A 344 11.22 2.52 -10.69
C PHE A 344 10.31 3.64 -11.15
N GLY A 345 10.85 4.82 -11.38
CA GLY A 345 10.04 5.89 -11.91
C GLY A 345 10.84 7.02 -12.53
N MET A 346 10.11 7.86 -13.23
CA MET A 346 10.59 9.09 -13.82
C MET A 346 9.63 10.22 -13.49
N THR A 347 10.19 11.38 -13.19
CA THR A 347 9.44 12.61 -12.93
C THR A 347 9.86 13.69 -13.91
N LYS A 348 8.89 14.40 -14.49
CA LYS A 348 9.12 15.60 -15.30
C LYS A 348 8.17 16.71 -14.89
N VAL A 349 8.69 17.94 -14.84
CA VAL A 349 7.89 19.13 -14.56
C VAL A 349 7.66 19.88 -15.87
N PHE A 350 6.43 20.29 -16.11
CA PHE A 350 6.00 21.09 -17.25
C PHE A 350 5.42 22.42 -16.74
N GLN A 351 5.73 23.50 -17.42
CA GLN A 351 5.06 24.78 -17.19
C GLN A 351 3.91 24.90 -18.18
N LEU A 352 2.66 24.86 -17.70
CA LEU A 352 1.46 24.95 -18.53
C LEU A 352 0.96 26.37 -18.72
N LEU A 353 1.10 27.21 -17.70
CA LEU A 353 0.76 28.64 -17.75
C LEU A 353 2.03 29.45 -17.51
N GLY A 354 2.30 30.41 -18.39
CA GLY A 354 3.41 31.34 -18.20
C GLY A 354 3.17 32.13 -16.93
N GLY A 355 4.11 32.02 -15.97
CA GLY A 355 4.11 32.93 -14.84
C GLY A 355 4.23 34.36 -15.35
N SER A 356 3.24 35.17 -15.01
CA SER A 356 3.26 36.61 -15.21
C SER A 356 4.25 37.27 -14.26
#